data_c3568a02c326a7ca38e27faea7bf5169
#
_entry.id   c3568a02c326a7ca38e27faea7bf5169
#
_cell.length_a   1.000
_cell.length_b   1.000
_cell.length_c   1.000
_cell.angle_alpha   90.00
_cell.angle_beta   90.00
_cell.angle_gamma   90.00
#
_symmetry.space_group_name_H-M   'P 1'
#
loop_
_entity.id
_entity.type
_entity.pdbx_description
1 polymer ?
#
loop_
_entity_poly.entity_id
_entity_poly.type
_entity_poly.pdbx_seq_one_letter_code
_entity_poly.pdbx_strand_id
1 'polypeptide(L)'
;SSPEDDGEANDGKKEEDTNPLVEGSAEITAFMQSYYRALGERDIATLRTLVSDLTASDESRITNAKDYIEGYEAGSVYTKKGLDENSYVVYTCYDYICSGVETPVPSLGYSYVVEDSSHNFQILGAADQNAEISQYMDELLSDKDVEDLRQEVQSAYDQAQADDPALAQFLDGLGEDAASSSAAASGTMLTVTEGCN
;
A
#
# COMPACT_ATOMS: atom_id res chain seq x y z
N SER A 1 -42.58 40.78 27.80
CA SER A 1 -41.55 39.89 28.36
C SER A 1 -41.44 38.69 27.39
N SER A 2 -40.45 38.79 26.54
CA SER A 2 -40.07 37.68 25.64
C SER A 2 -38.85 37.00 26.27
N PRO A 3 -38.79 35.65 26.28
CA PRO A 3 -37.52 34.99 26.56
C PRO A 3 -36.75 34.88 25.26
N GLU A 4 -35.51 35.27 25.32
CA GLU A 4 -34.52 35.17 24.27
C GLU A 4 -34.13 33.71 24.12
N ASP A 5 -34.24 33.22 22.89
CA ASP A 5 -33.79 31.91 22.41
C ASP A 5 -32.25 32.00 22.25
N ASP A 6 -31.53 31.55 23.25
CA ASP A 6 -30.08 31.31 23.10
C ASP A 6 -29.86 30.06 22.32
N GLY A 7 -29.78 30.24 21.00
CA GLY A 7 -29.28 29.24 20.08
C GLY A 7 -27.82 28.94 20.39
N GLU A 8 -27.59 27.89 21.16
CA GLU A 8 -26.29 27.29 21.39
C GLU A 8 -25.75 26.78 20.04
N ALA A 9 -24.86 27.55 19.45
CA ALA A 9 -24.08 27.09 18.31
C ALA A 9 -23.22 25.91 18.80
N ASN A 10 -23.62 24.72 18.43
CA ASN A 10 -22.81 23.52 18.54
C ASN A 10 -21.61 23.69 17.60
N ASP A 11 -20.58 24.32 18.11
CA ASP A 11 -19.27 24.37 17.49
C ASP A 11 -18.70 22.96 17.56
N GLY A 12 -19.01 22.16 16.53
CA GLY A 12 -18.43 20.85 16.34
C GLY A 12 -16.93 20.98 16.29
N LYS A 13 -16.29 20.82 17.43
CA LYS A 13 -14.85 20.61 17.52
C LYS A 13 -14.52 19.48 16.57
N LYS A 14 -13.95 19.83 15.38
CA LYS A 14 -13.23 18.87 14.57
C LYS A 14 -12.15 18.30 15.48
N GLU A 15 -12.28 17.02 15.85
CA GLU A 15 -11.17 16.32 16.47
C GLU A 15 -9.99 16.51 15.54
N GLU A 16 -8.96 17.19 16.02
CA GLU A 16 -7.72 17.30 15.28
C GLU A 16 -7.20 15.89 15.09
N ASP A 17 -7.06 15.44 13.84
CA ASP A 17 -6.43 14.17 13.54
C ASP A 17 -4.99 14.24 14.05
N THR A 18 -4.70 13.47 15.11
CA THR A 18 -3.40 13.43 15.76
C THR A 18 -2.37 12.66 14.94
N ASN A 19 -2.81 11.97 13.91
CA ASN A 19 -1.95 11.19 13.00
C ASN A 19 -2.40 11.34 11.55
N PRO A 20 -2.24 12.55 10.97
CA PRO A 20 -2.64 12.77 9.59
C PRO A 20 -1.75 12.02 8.61
N LEU A 21 -2.34 11.65 7.48
CA LEU A 21 -1.59 11.16 6.33
C LEU A 21 -0.78 12.32 5.74
N VAL A 22 0.52 12.16 5.65
CA VAL A 22 1.44 13.18 5.12
C VAL A 22 2.29 12.61 4.00
N GLU A 23 2.79 13.47 3.13
CA GLU A 23 3.78 13.05 2.14
C GLU A 23 5.02 12.48 2.84
N GLY A 24 5.51 11.38 2.32
CA GLY A 24 6.74 10.77 2.81
C GLY A 24 7.94 11.69 2.64
N SER A 25 8.90 11.62 3.56
CA SER A 25 10.18 12.31 3.39
C SER A 25 10.88 11.85 2.11
N ALA A 26 11.85 12.63 1.65
CA ALA A 26 12.66 12.27 0.49
C ALA A 26 13.37 10.92 0.70
N GLU A 27 13.81 10.64 1.92
CA GLU A 27 14.53 9.41 2.30
C GLU A 27 13.61 8.19 2.25
N ILE A 28 12.44 8.26 2.85
CA ILE A 28 11.50 7.12 2.84
C ILE A 28 10.92 6.89 1.45
N THR A 29 10.72 7.95 0.69
CA THR A 29 10.28 7.85 -0.70
C THR A 29 11.33 7.14 -1.56
N ALA A 30 12.59 7.52 -1.44
CA ALA A 30 13.70 6.86 -2.14
C ALA A 30 13.84 5.39 -1.72
N PHE A 31 13.65 5.10 -0.44
CA PHE A 31 13.67 3.73 0.09
C PHE A 31 12.58 2.87 -0.55
N MET A 32 11.34 3.36 -0.62
CA MET A 32 10.24 2.63 -1.24
C MET A 32 10.44 2.47 -2.75
N GLN A 33 10.98 3.48 -3.42
CA GLN A 33 11.34 3.36 -4.84
C GLN A 33 12.39 2.26 -5.07
N SER A 34 13.38 2.16 -4.20
CA SER A 34 14.39 1.09 -4.25
C SER A 34 13.76 -0.29 -4.04
N TYR A 35 12.81 -0.40 -3.12
CA TYR A 35 12.06 -1.64 -2.88
C TYR A 35 11.28 -2.10 -4.12
N TYR A 36 10.50 -1.22 -4.72
CA TYR A 36 9.70 -1.57 -5.91
C TYR A 36 10.58 -1.85 -7.13
N ARG A 37 11.72 -1.19 -7.25
CA ARG A 37 12.71 -1.50 -8.28
C ARG A 37 13.28 -2.91 -8.10
N ALA A 38 13.69 -3.25 -6.88
CA ALA A 38 14.19 -4.59 -6.58
C ALA A 38 13.13 -5.67 -6.81
N LEU A 39 11.85 -5.40 -6.48
CA LEU A 39 10.74 -6.28 -6.81
C LEU A 39 10.63 -6.52 -8.33
N GLY A 40 10.67 -5.45 -9.11
CA GLY A 40 10.56 -5.52 -10.57
C GLY A 40 11.72 -6.29 -11.22
N GLU A 41 12.91 -6.12 -10.68
CA GLU A 41 14.13 -6.80 -11.13
C GLU A 41 14.24 -8.23 -10.58
N ARG A 42 13.37 -8.62 -9.65
CA ARG A 42 13.45 -9.89 -8.89
C ARG A 42 14.80 -10.04 -8.21
N ASP A 43 15.33 -8.94 -7.73
CA ASP A 43 16.62 -8.89 -7.00
C ASP A 43 16.43 -9.30 -5.54
N ILE A 44 16.38 -10.61 -5.33
CA ILE A 44 16.15 -11.22 -4.02
C ILE A 44 17.23 -10.82 -3.01
N ALA A 45 18.48 -10.72 -3.44
CA ALA A 45 19.57 -10.32 -2.55
C ALA A 45 19.37 -8.92 -1.99
N THR A 46 18.98 -7.96 -2.82
CA THR A 46 18.63 -6.60 -2.38
C THR A 46 17.38 -6.60 -1.50
N LEU A 47 16.33 -7.32 -1.89
CA LEU A 47 15.09 -7.40 -1.10
C LEU A 47 15.34 -7.92 0.32
N ARG A 48 16.26 -8.87 0.50
CA ARG A 48 16.65 -9.37 1.83
C ARG A 48 17.28 -8.29 2.72
N THR A 49 17.85 -7.26 2.13
CA THR A 49 18.41 -6.12 2.90
C THR A 49 17.34 -5.09 3.25
N LEU A 50 16.26 -5.02 2.47
CA LEU A 50 15.19 -4.03 2.63
C LEU A 50 14.02 -4.54 3.50
N VAL A 51 13.83 -5.85 3.58
CA VAL A 51 12.74 -6.51 4.31
C VAL A 51 13.35 -7.34 5.45
N SER A 52 12.76 -7.24 6.65
CA SER A 52 13.31 -7.88 7.86
C SER A 52 13.32 -9.41 7.80
N ASP A 53 12.30 -9.99 7.19
CA ASP A 53 12.19 -11.44 7.00
C ASP A 53 11.51 -11.74 5.66
N LEU A 54 12.32 -12.03 4.67
CA LEU A 54 11.86 -12.47 3.36
C LEU A 54 11.85 -14.00 3.36
N THR A 55 10.66 -14.58 3.46
CA THR A 55 10.50 -16.04 3.53
C THR A 55 10.73 -16.71 2.17
N ALA A 56 10.99 -18.01 2.15
CA ALA A 56 11.06 -18.78 0.92
C ALA A 56 9.76 -18.71 0.09
N SER A 57 8.62 -18.63 0.77
CA SER A 57 7.30 -18.42 0.14
C SER A 57 7.21 -17.04 -0.52
N ASP A 58 7.70 -15.99 0.13
CA ASP A 58 7.77 -14.65 -0.45
C ASP A 58 8.65 -14.63 -1.69
N GLU A 59 9.84 -15.23 -1.62
CA GLU A 59 10.77 -15.32 -2.76
C GLU A 59 10.14 -16.05 -3.94
N SER A 60 9.45 -17.15 -3.71
CA SER A 60 8.75 -17.91 -4.76
C SER A 60 7.66 -17.08 -5.41
N ARG A 61 6.86 -16.38 -4.61
CA ARG A 61 5.77 -15.53 -5.10
C ARG A 61 6.32 -14.37 -5.95
N ILE A 62 7.37 -13.71 -5.49
CA ILE A 62 8.03 -12.61 -6.19
C ILE A 62 8.60 -13.10 -7.53
N THR A 63 9.25 -14.24 -7.53
CA THR A 63 9.84 -14.84 -8.74
C THR A 63 8.77 -15.29 -9.72
N ASN A 64 7.70 -15.94 -9.24
CA ASN A 64 6.62 -16.44 -10.07
C ASN A 64 5.79 -15.32 -10.71
N ALA A 65 5.68 -14.16 -10.06
CA ALA A 65 4.99 -13.01 -10.60
C ALA A 65 5.59 -12.52 -11.92
N LYS A 66 6.84 -12.88 -12.23
CA LYS A 66 7.50 -12.56 -13.49
C LYS A 66 6.75 -13.08 -14.71
N ASP A 67 5.98 -14.15 -14.57
CA ASP A 67 5.21 -14.72 -15.67
C ASP A 67 4.06 -13.80 -16.12
N TYR A 68 3.61 -12.91 -15.23
CA TYR A 68 2.45 -12.03 -15.45
C TYR A 68 2.78 -10.54 -15.39
N ILE A 69 3.79 -10.17 -14.61
CA ILE A 69 4.16 -8.78 -14.34
C ILE A 69 5.62 -8.54 -14.73
N GLU A 70 5.83 -7.61 -15.65
CA GLU A 70 7.16 -7.25 -16.14
C GLU A 70 7.92 -6.36 -15.15
N GLY A 71 7.22 -5.49 -14.44
CA GLY A 71 7.87 -4.57 -13.52
C GLY A 71 6.89 -3.78 -12.66
N TYR A 72 7.48 -3.00 -11.76
CA TYR A 72 6.77 -2.11 -10.85
C TYR A 72 7.45 -0.74 -10.87
N GLU A 73 6.66 0.31 -10.77
CA GLU A 73 7.16 1.68 -10.71
C GLU A 73 6.46 2.43 -9.58
N ALA A 74 7.23 2.79 -8.55
CA ALA A 74 6.70 3.56 -7.42
C ALA A 74 6.62 5.05 -7.75
N GLY A 75 5.48 5.64 -7.42
CA GLY A 75 5.23 7.08 -7.51
C GLY A 75 5.20 7.73 -6.14
N SER A 76 4.05 8.31 -5.78
CA SER A 76 3.87 9.04 -4.52
C SER A 76 3.88 8.11 -3.32
N VAL A 77 4.52 8.56 -2.24
CA VAL A 77 4.60 7.85 -0.97
C VAL A 77 4.02 8.73 0.13
N TYR A 78 3.15 8.15 0.94
CA TYR A 78 2.52 8.81 2.09
C TYR A 78 2.78 8.00 3.35
N THR A 79 2.79 8.67 4.48
CA THR A 79 3.05 8.02 5.77
C THR A 79 2.08 8.46 6.84
N LYS A 80 1.79 7.53 7.75
CA LYS A 80 1.25 7.79 9.08
C LYS A 80 2.26 7.31 10.12
N LYS A 81 2.20 7.87 11.33
CA LYS A 81 3.04 7.41 12.43
C LYS A 81 2.70 5.96 12.78
N GLY A 82 3.74 5.15 13.01
CA GLY A 82 3.59 3.80 13.54
C GLY A 82 3.34 3.80 15.05
N LEU A 83 3.34 2.61 15.64
CA LEU A 83 3.10 2.42 17.09
C LEU A 83 4.27 2.91 17.93
N ASP A 84 5.49 2.82 17.43
CA ASP A 84 6.70 3.26 18.12
C ASP A 84 7.27 4.52 17.49
N GLU A 85 8.12 5.24 18.23
CA GLU A 85 8.96 6.27 17.62
C GLU A 85 9.83 5.66 16.54
N ASN A 86 10.06 6.39 15.46
CA ASN A 86 10.83 5.90 14.31
C ASN A 86 10.21 4.68 13.61
N SER A 87 8.89 4.57 13.66
CA SER A 87 8.12 3.62 12.85
C SER A 87 7.02 4.33 12.08
N TYR A 88 6.67 3.77 10.95
CA TYR A 88 5.74 4.38 9.99
C TYR A 88 4.85 3.31 9.37
N VAL A 89 3.59 3.66 9.15
CA VAL A 89 2.76 2.96 8.17
C VAL A 89 2.89 3.70 6.85
N VAL A 90 3.36 3.02 5.83
CA VAL A 90 3.71 3.61 4.54
C VAL A 90 2.74 3.16 3.46
N TYR A 91 2.20 4.12 2.75
CA TYR A 91 1.29 3.92 1.62
C TYR A 91 2.01 4.36 0.35
N THR A 92 2.26 3.45 -0.54
CA THR A 92 2.96 3.72 -1.80
C THR A 92 2.01 3.56 -2.97
N CYS A 93 1.78 4.64 -3.71
CA CYS A 93 1.14 4.57 -5.01
C CYS A 93 2.16 4.04 -6.01
N TYR A 94 1.86 2.93 -6.64
CA TYR A 94 2.74 2.35 -7.64
C TYR A 94 1.94 1.84 -8.83
N ASP A 95 2.60 1.72 -9.95
CA ASP A 95 2.08 1.05 -11.12
C ASP A 95 2.76 -0.30 -11.28
N TYR A 96 2.01 -1.30 -11.73
CA TYR A 96 2.62 -2.52 -12.24
C TYR A 96 2.33 -2.68 -13.73
N ILE A 97 3.26 -3.29 -14.43
CA ILE A 97 3.21 -3.49 -15.88
C ILE A 97 2.95 -4.96 -16.15
N CYS A 98 1.81 -5.23 -16.75
CA CYS A 98 1.42 -6.60 -17.12
C CYS A 98 2.13 -7.05 -18.39
N SER A 99 2.44 -8.35 -18.48
CA SER A 99 3.09 -8.94 -19.64
C SER A 99 2.20 -8.81 -20.89
N GLY A 100 2.74 -8.14 -21.92
CA GLY A 100 2.04 -7.95 -23.18
C GLY A 100 0.96 -6.86 -23.20
N VAL A 101 0.84 -6.09 -22.12
CA VAL A 101 -0.10 -4.97 -22.01
C VAL A 101 0.69 -3.70 -21.71
N GLU A 102 0.53 -2.66 -22.52
CA GLU A 102 1.30 -1.43 -22.38
C GLU A 102 0.77 -0.49 -21.27
N THR A 103 -0.52 -0.55 -20.96
CA THR A 103 -1.15 0.33 -19.99
C THR A 103 -0.73 -0.04 -18.57
N PRO A 104 -0.09 0.88 -17.83
CA PRO A 104 0.26 0.66 -16.43
C PRO A 104 -0.98 0.51 -15.56
N VAL A 105 -0.90 -0.33 -14.53
CA VAL A 105 -1.99 -0.59 -13.60
C VAL A 105 -1.72 0.14 -12.29
N PRO A 106 -2.50 1.17 -11.92
CA PRO A 106 -2.38 1.84 -10.63
C PRO A 106 -2.71 0.91 -9.48
N SER A 107 -1.91 0.96 -8.42
CA SER A 107 -2.11 0.17 -7.22
C SER A 107 -1.62 0.92 -5.98
N LEU A 108 -2.01 0.46 -4.80
CA LEU A 108 -1.60 1.02 -3.53
C LEU A 108 -1.00 -0.08 -2.66
N GLY A 109 0.23 0.11 -2.24
CA GLY A 109 0.92 -0.79 -1.32
C GLY A 109 0.88 -0.27 0.11
N TYR A 110 0.77 -1.19 1.06
CA TYR A 110 0.81 -0.91 2.50
C TYR A 110 2.03 -1.60 3.10
N SER A 111 2.80 -0.87 3.89
CA SER A 111 3.98 -1.41 4.55
C SER A 111 4.13 -0.84 5.94
N TYR A 112 4.64 -1.62 6.87
CA TYR A 112 5.12 -1.12 8.16
C TYR A 112 6.63 -1.00 8.09
N VAL A 113 7.15 0.21 8.27
CA VAL A 113 8.57 0.52 8.09
C VAL A 113 9.14 1.01 9.41
N VAL A 114 10.28 0.47 9.78
CA VAL A 114 11.04 0.90 10.97
C VAL A 114 12.33 1.57 10.54
N GLU A 115 12.74 2.56 11.32
CA GLU A 115 13.98 3.31 11.14
C GLU A 115 14.91 3.04 12.32
N ASP A 116 16.12 2.60 12.05
CA ASP A 116 17.11 2.36 13.10
C ASP A 116 17.83 3.65 13.55
N SER A 117 18.70 3.54 14.55
CA SER A 117 19.46 4.69 15.09
C SER A 117 20.42 5.32 14.08
N SER A 118 20.76 4.62 13.01
CA SER A 118 21.59 5.11 11.91
C SER A 118 20.77 5.67 10.74
N HIS A 119 19.44 5.82 10.92
CA HIS A 119 18.49 6.30 9.93
C HIS A 119 18.34 5.38 8.70
N ASN A 120 18.59 4.08 8.88
CA ASN A 120 18.28 3.07 7.86
C ASN A 120 16.86 2.57 8.04
N PHE A 121 16.15 2.44 6.93
CA PHE A 121 14.78 1.92 6.90
C PHE A 121 14.78 0.41 6.64
N GLN A 122 13.78 -0.25 7.19
CA GLN A 122 13.50 -1.66 6.91
C GLN A 122 11.99 -1.88 6.93
N ILE A 123 11.47 -2.59 5.92
CA ILE A 123 10.10 -3.05 5.90
C ILE A 123 9.99 -4.26 6.83
N LEU A 124 9.01 -4.27 7.73
CA LEU A 124 8.72 -5.48 8.49
C LEU A 124 8.02 -6.52 7.61
N GLY A 125 8.65 -7.66 7.45
CA GLY A 125 8.03 -8.82 6.82
C GLY A 125 6.84 -9.32 7.64
N ALA A 126 5.95 -10.10 7.01
CA ALA A 126 4.72 -10.57 7.66
C ALA A 126 4.99 -11.36 8.96
N ALA A 127 6.09 -12.12 9.01
CA ALA A 127 6.47 -12.89 10.20
C ALA A 127 6.90 -12.00 11.39
N ASP A 128 7.38 -10.79 11.11
CA ASP A 128 7.82 -9.83 12.12
C ASP A 128 6.71 -8.84 12.52
N GLN A 129 5.59 -8.84 11.81
CA GLN A 129 4.40 -8.08 12.18
C GLN A 129 3.60 -8.86 13.23
N ASN A 130 3.61 -8.36 14.47
CA ASN A 130 2.78 -8.93 15.50
C ASN A 130 1.30 -8.56 15.32
N ALA A 131 0.42 -9.17 16.14
CA ALA A 131 -1.02 -8.93 16.06
C ALA A 131 -1.38 -7.45 16.31
N GLU A 132 -0.66 -6.76 17.17
CA GLU A 132 -0.88 -5.33 17.47
C GLU A 132 -0.59 -4.45 16.24
N ILE A 133 0.51 -4.68 15.54
CA ILE A 133 0.85 -3.97 14.31
C ILE A 133 -0.19 -4.24 13.21
N SER A 134 -0.56 -5.49 13.02
CA SER A 134 -1.54 -5.88 12.00
C SER A 134 -2.90 -5.25 12.27
N GLN A 135 -3.34 -5.26 13.51
CA GLN A 135 -4.59 -4.62 13.92
C GLN A 135 -4.54 -3.09 13.73
N TYR A 136 -3.43 -2.48 14.09
CA TYR A 136 -3.23 -1.04 13.92
C TYR A 136 -3.28 -0.63 12.44
N MET A 137 -2.62 -1.38 11.56
CA MET A 137 -2.67 -1.12 10.12
C MET A 137 -4.10 -1.27 9.58
N ASP A 138 -4.85 -2.26 10.04
CA ASP A 138 -6.25 -2.46 9.64
C ASP A 138 -7.15 -1.31 10.13
N GLU A 139 -6.96 -0.85 11.34
CA GLU A 139 -7.72 0.27 11.90
C GLU A 139 -7.48 1.57 11.11
N LEU A 140 -6.25 1.82 10.68
CA LEU A 140 -5.92 3.00 9.88
C LEU A 140 -6.62 3.02 8.51
N LEU A 141 -7.01 1.87 7.97
CA LEU A 141 -7.75 1.81 6.70
C LEU A 141 -9.13 2.49 6.78
N SER A 142 -9.67 2.65 7.98
CA SER A 142 -10.94 3.35 8.23
C SER A 142 -10.77 4.85 8.41
N ASP A 143 -9.56 5.35 8.52
CA ASP A 143 -9.31 6.79 8.57
C ASP A 143 -9.69 7.44 7.25
N LYS A 144 -10.36 8.59 7.30
CA LYS A 144 -10.90 9.22 6.11
C LYS A 144 -9.83 9.55 5.07
N ASP A 145 -8.67 10.05 5.48
CA ASP A 145 -7.60 10.40 4.58
C ASP A 145 -7.01 9.17 3.86
N VAL A 146 -6.93 8.03 4.53
CA VAL A 146 -6.54 6.76 3.93
C VAL A 146 -7.61 6.22 2.99
N GLU A 147 -8.88 6.30 3.39
CA GLU A 147 -10.01 5.93 2.52
C GLU A 147 -10.05 6.77 1.24
N ASP A 148 -9.83 8.07 1.35
CA ASP A 148 -9.78 8.98 0.21
C ASP A 148 -8.64 8.59 -0.76
N LEU A 149 -7.47 8.27 -0.24
CA LEU A 149 -6.35 7.78 -1.05
C LEU A 149 -6.67 6.45 -1.75
N ARG A 150 -7.29 5.52 -1.03
CA ARG A 150 -7.72 4.22 -1.60
C ARG A 150 -8.73 4.41 -2.72
N GLN A 151 -9.69 5.30 -2.54
CA GLN A 151 -10.70 5.60 -3.56
C GLN A 151 -10.09 6.26 -4.79
N GLU A 152 -9.13 7.15 -4.60
CA GLU A 152 -8.40 7.79 -5.71
C GLU A 152 -7.66 6.75 -6.55
N VAL A 153 -6.95 5.82 -5.91
CA VAL A 153 -6.25 4.74 -6.61
C VAL A 153 -7.23 3.77 -7.27
N GLN A 154 -8.34 3.43 -6.59
CA GLN A 154 -9.38 2.58 -7.17
C GLN A 154 -10.00 3.21 -8.41
N SER A 155 -10.26 4.50 -8.38
CA SER A 155 -10.80 5.23 -9.54
C SER A 155 -9.81 5.23 -10.71
N ALA A 156 -8.53 5.39 -10.43
CA ALA A 156 -7.47 5.30 -11.46
C ALA A 156 -7.36 3.89 -12.05
N TYR A 157 -7.48 2.87 -11.21
CA TYR A 157 -7.51 1.46 -11.62
C TYR A 157 -8.71 1.17 -12.55
N ASP A 158 -9.89 1.62 -12.18
CA ASP A 158 -11.11 1.46 -12.98
C ASP A 158 -10.99 2.21 -14.31
N GLN A 159 -10.42 3.41 -14.30
CA GLN A 159 -10.23 4.22 -15.51
C GLN A 159 -9.23 3.56 -16.47
N ALA A 160 -8.15 2.98 -15.97
CA ALA A 160 -7.17 2.27 -16.80
C ALA A 160 -7.82 1.12 -17.55
N GLN A 161 -8.71 0.37 -16.91
CA GLN A 161 -9.46 -0.72 -17.55
C GLN A 161 -10.50 -0.21 -18.55
N ALA A 162 -11.16 0.90 -18.25
CA ALA A 162 -12.12 1.51 -19.17
C ALA A 162 -11.43 2.03 -20.44
N ASP A 163 -10.21 2.55 -20.30
CA ASP A 163 -9.42 3.08 -21.42
C ASP A 163 -8.75 1.98 -22.27
N ASP A 164 -8.50 0.81 -21.67
CA ASP A 164 -7.83 -0.30 -22.34
C ASP A 164 -8.56 -1.63 -22.09
N PRO A 165 -9.43 -2.05 -23.00
CA PRO A 165 -10.13 -3.34 -22.88
C PRO A 165 -9.22 -4.57 -22.83
N ALA A 166 -8.03 -4.50 -23.44
CA ALA A 166 -7.06 -5.59 -23.36
C ALA A 166 -6.50 -5.74 -21.95
N LEU A 167 -6.30 -4.63 -21.24
CA LEU A 167 -5.94 -4.64 -19.84
C LEU A 167 -7.05 -5.25 -18.97
N ALA A 168 -8.29 -4.84 -19.17
CA ALA A 168 -9.43 -5.40 -18.43
C ALA A 168 -9.52 -6.92 -18.61
N GLN A 169 -9.36 -7.41 -19.81
CA GLN A 169 -9.37 -8.83 -20.11
C GLN A 169 -8.20 -9.58 -19.45
N PHE A 170 -7.00 -9.00 -19.47
CA PHE A 170 -5.83 -9.57 -18.82
C PHE A 170 -6.03 -9.66 -17.29
N LEU A 171 -6.55 -8.62 -16.67
CA LEU A 171 -6.81 -8.59 -15.23
C LEU A 171 -7.90 -9.57 -14.80
N ASP A 172 -8.92 -9.76 -15.60
CA ASP A 172 -9.95 -10.80 -15.37
C ASP A 172 -9.31 -12.20 -15.35
N GLY A 173 -8.40 -12.48 -16.27
CA GLY A 173 -7.65 -13.73 -16.31
C GLY A 173 -6.75 -13.93 -15.09
N LEU A 174 -6.08 -12.87 -14.62
CA LEU A 174 -5.28 -12.92 -13.38
C LEU A 174 -6.15 -13.14 -12.14
N GLY A 175 -7.34 -12.54 -12.09
CA GLY A 175 -8.28 -12.72 -11.00
C GLY A 175 -8.73 -14.16 -10.86
N GLU A 176 -9.00 -14.86 -11.95
CA GLU A 176 -9.34 -16.28 -11.96
C GLU A 176 -8.19 -17.16 -11.47
N ASP A 177 -6.97 -16.89 -11.91
CA ASP A 177 -5.77 -17.60 -11.47
C ASP A 177 -5.45 -17.33 -9.98
N ALA A 178 -5.61 -16.10 -9.52
CA ALA A 178 -5.42 -15.73 -8.12
C ALA A 178 -6.46 -16.38 -7.20
N ALA A 179 -7.72 -16.49 -7.63
CA ALA A 179 -8.78 -17.17 -6.88
C ALA A 179 -8.49 -18.67 -6.71
N SER A 180 -7.81 -19.29 -7.69
CA SER A 180 -7.43 -20.70 -7.61
C SER A 180 -6.19 -20.95 -6.76
N SER A 181 -5.35 -19.98 -6.54
CA SER A 181 -4.10 -20.10 -5.79
C SER A 181 -4.19 -19.62 -4.35
N SER A 182 -5.39 -19.32 -3.82
CA SER A 182 -5.69 -18.84 -2.46
C SER A 182 -4.45 -18.38 -1.68
N ALA A 183 -3.69 -17.50 -2.31
CA ALA A 183 -2.50 -16.96 -1.72
C ALA A 183 -2.96 -16.12 -0.54
N ALA A 184 -2.76 -16.63 0.66
CA ALA A 184 -2.70 -15.78 1.81
C ALA A 184 -1.70 -14.67 1.47
N ALA A 185 -2.22 -13.54 1.01
CA ALA A 185 -1.42 -12.36 0.77
C ALA A 185 -0.88 -11.94 2.13
N SER A 186 0.28 -12.44 2.46
CA SER A 186 1.00 -11.97 3.62
C SER A 186 1.39 -10.53 3.34
N GLY A 187 0.74 -9.66 3.99
CA GLY A 187 0.94 -8.31 4.44
C GLY A 187 1.81 -7.30 3.70
N THR A 188 2.54 -7.62 2.65
CA THR A 188 3.44 -6.67 1.98
C THR A 188 2.91 -6.15 0.65
N MET A 189 1.91 -6.77 0.08
CA MET A 189 1.29 -6.35 -1.18
C MET A 189 -0.20 -6.67 -1.14
N LEU A 190 -0.98 -5.81 -0.50
CA LEU A 190 -2.42 -5.79 -0.70
C LEU A 190 -2.69 -4.92 -1.93
N THR A 191 -3.00 -5.55 -3.05
CA THR A 191 -3.58 -4.85 -4.18
C THR A 191 -4.99 -4.40 -3.81
N VAL A 192 -5.35 -3.17 -4.19
CA VAL A 192 -6.67 -2.57 -3.93
C VAL A 192 -7.83 -3.39 -4.56
N THR A 193 -7.54 -4.43 -5.29
CA THR A 193 -8.49 -5.28 -5.99
C THR A 193 -9.36 -6.18 -5.09
N GLU A 194 -9.09 -6.30 -3.80
CA GLU A 194 -9.85 -7.17 -2.89
C GLU A 194 -10.90 -6.44 -2.03
N GLY A 195 -11.43 -5.33 -2.49
CA GLY A 195 -12.33 -4.53 -1.66
C GLY A 195 -13.64 -4.09 -2.26
N CYS A 196 -14.03 -4.56 -3.43
CA CYS A 196 -15.29 -4.16 -4.04
C CYS A 196 -16.18 -5.37 -4.35
N ASN A 197 -16.90 -5.80 -3.33
CA ASN A 197 -18.19 -6.49 -3.46
C ASN A 197 -19.18 -5.86 -2.51
#